data_35949a6e3d514e248ecc25c89a42cd57
#
_entry.id   35949a6e3d514e248ecc25c89a42cd57
#
_cell.length_a   1.000
_cell.length_b   1.000
_cell.length_c   1.000
_cell.angle_alpha   90.00
_cell.angle_beta   90.00
_cell.angle_gamma   90.00
#
_symmetry.space_group_name_H-M   'P 1'
#
loop_
_entity.id
_entity.type
_entity.pdbx_description
1 polymer ?
#
loop_
_entity_poly.entity_id
_entity_poly.type
_entity_poly.pdbx_seq_one_letter_code
_entity_poly.pdbx_strand_id
1 'polypeptide(L)'
;MTEKTYVSIVLGGKLSLTDPVLKGLKESALILAADRGLDHLYQAGFMPDLLLGDFDSVSDEAMHWAKEAGVIIETYPVRKNKTDGELAIDRALADGYNRLKIWGTSGDPRPDQ
;
A
#
# COMPACT_ATOMS: atom_id res chain seq x y z
N MET A 1 -8.08 -24.43 6.39
CA MET A 1 -8.15 -23.10 6.94
C MET A 1 -7.06 -22.20 6.43
N THR A 2 -7.41 -21.03 6.06
CA THR A 2 -6.46 -20.10 5.49
C THR A 2 -6.06 -19.06 6.51
N GLU A 3 -4.78 -18.83 6.63
CA GLU A 3 -4.31 -17.80 7.52
C GLU A 3 -3.82 -16.62 6.73
N LYS A 4 -4.15 -15.45 7.25
CA LYS A 4 -3.72 -14.23 6.62
C LYS A 4 -2.37 -13.89 7.19
N THR A 5 -1.33 -14.28 6.47
CA THR A 5 0.02 -14.16 6.99
C THR A 5 0.89 -13.19 6.21
N TYR A 6 0.32 -12.51 5.22
CA TYR A 6 1.12 -11.57 4.46
C TYR A 6 0.55 -10.17 4.54
N VAL A 7 1.42 -9.20 4.34
CA VAL A 7 1.07 -7.80 4.30
C VAL A 7 1.06 -7.36 2.85
N SER A 8 0.01 -6.65 2.44
CA SER A 8 -0.02 -6.04 1.12
C SER A 8 0.47 -4.61 1.23
N ILE A 9 1.40 -4.26 0.35
CA ILE A 9 1.93 -2.91 0.26
C ILE A 9 1.53 -2.36 -1.09
N VAL A 10 0.75 -1.30 -1.10
CA VAL A 10 0.20 -0.75 -2.32
C VAL A 10 0.93 0.55 -2.64
N LEU A 11 1.60 0.55 -3.77
CA LEU A 11 2.38 1.70 -4.23
C LEU A 11 1.60 2.45 -5.31
N GLY A 12 2.12 3.59 -5.70
CA GLY A 12 1.41 4.47 -6.61
C GLY A 12 1.58 4.19 -8.09
N GLY A 13 2.30 3.12 -8.44
CA GLY A 13 2.46 2.79 -9.84
C GLY A 13 1.20 2.22 -10.44
N LYS A 14 1.30 1.80 -11.68
CA LYS A 14 0.14 1.26 -12.37
C LYS A 14 -0.36 0.00 -11.70
N LEU A 15 -1.67 -0.06 -11.53
CA LEU A 15 -2.28 -1.22 -10.90
C LEU A 15 -3.69 -1.36 -11.45
N SER A 16 -3.96 -2.50 -12.07
CA SER A 16 -5.29 -2.81 -12.54
C SER A 16 -6.05 -3.53 -11.44
N LEU A 17 -7.23 -3.05 -11.11
CA LEU A 17 -8.00 -3.61 -10.01
C LEU A 17 -8.83 -4.78 -10.52
N THR A 18 -8.14 -5.85 -10.90
CA THR A 18 -8.77 -7.06 -11.38
C THR A 18 -9.20 -7.93 -10.21
N ASP A 19 -9.98 -8.94 -10.50
CA ASP A 19 -10.44 -9.85 -9.46
C ASP A 19 -9.29 -10.47 -8.65
N PRO A 20 -8.22 -10.95 -9.29
CA PRO A 20 -7.13 -11.51 -8.50
C PRO A 20 -6.48 -10.49 -7.58
N VAL A 21 -6.37 -9.23 -8.03
CA VAL A 21 -5.78 -8.19 -7.21
C VAL A 21 -6.69 -7.90 -6.01
N LEU A 22 -7.98 -7.76 -6.26
CA LEU A 22 -8.92 -7.47 -5.19
C LEU A 22 -8.95 -8.60 -4.18
N LYS A 23 -8.90 -9.83 -4.65
CA LYS A 23 -8.87 -10.95 -3.75
C LYS A 23 -7.60 -10.97 -2.91
N GLY A 24 -6.47 -10.68 -3.53
CA GLY A 24 -5.22 -10.64 -2.80
C GLY A 24 -5.21 -9.59 -1.71
N LEU A 25 -5.78 -8.42 -1.99
CA LEU A 25 -5.89 -7.37 -0.99
C LEU A 25 -6.83 -7.78 0.13
N LYS A 26 -7.93 -8.40 -0.22
CA LYS A 26 -8.92 -8.80 0.76
C LYS A 26 -8.35 -9.82 1.74
N GLU A 27 -7.46 -10.68 1.26
CA GLU A 27 -6.92 -11.74 2.09
C GLU A 27 -5.66 -11.35 2.84
N SER A 28 -5.26 -10.09 2.74
CA SER A 28 -4.07 -9.62 3.46
C SER A 28 -4.33 -9.54 4.95
N ALA A 29 -3.29 -9.79 5.73
CA ALA A 29 -3.36 -9.54 7.17
C ALA A 29 -3.41 -8.06 7.46
N LEU A 30 -2.60 -7.29 6.72
CA LEU A 30 -2.58 -5.84 6.81
C LEU A 30 -2.44 -5.26 5.43
N ILE A 31 -2.89 -4.04 5.27
CA ILE A 31 -2.69 -3.29 4.02
C ILE A 31 -1.98 -2.00 4.35
N LEU A 32 -0.82 -1.81 3.75
CA LEU A 32 -0.08 -0.56 3.87
C LEU A 32 -0.18 0.17 2.54
N ALA A 33 -0.44 1.45 2.60
CA ALA A 33 -0.46 2.28 1.40
C ALA A 33 0.70 3.24 1.47
N ALA A 34 1.41 3.38 0.36
CA ALA A 34 2.53 4.33 0.27
C ALA A 34 2.15 5.37 -0.77
N ASP A 35 2.03 6.60 -0.35
CA ASP A 35 1.70 7.74 -1.21
C ASP A 35 0.49 7.44 -2.08
N ARG A 36 0.65 7.49 -3.39
CA ARG A 36 -0.46 7.34 -4.33
C ARG A 36 -1.07 5.95 -4.31
N GLY A 37 -0.46 5.02 -3.60
CA GLY A 37 -1.11 3.73 -3.41
C GLY A 37 -2.46 3.86 -2.74
N LEU A 38 -2.66 4.92 -1.97
CA LEU A 38 -3.94 5.16 -1.35
C LEU A 38 -5.03 5.37 -2.39
N ASP A 39 -4.71 6.01 -3.52
CA ASP A 39 -5.71 6.22 -4.57
C ASP A 39 -6.22 4.89 -5.11
N HIS A 40 -5.33 3.92 -5.28
CA HIS A 40 -5.76 2.60 -5.73
C HIS A 40 -6.73 1.97 -4.74
N LEU A 41 -6.41 2.07 -3.46
CA LEU A 41 -7.26 1.48 -2.44
C LEU A 41 -8.59 2.22 -2.35
N TYR A 42 -8.56 3.54 -2.54
CA TYR A 42 -9.79 4.32 -2.54
C TYR A 42 -10.72 3.84 -3.64
N GLN A 43 -10.18 3.62 -4.83
CA GLN A 43 -10.99 3.15 -5.94
C GLN A 43 -11.48 1.73 -5.73
N ALA A 44 -10.69 0.90 -5.06
CA ALA A 44 -11.06 -0.47 -4.80
C ALA A 44 -11.99 -0.61 -3.61
N GLY A 45 -12.06 0.41 -2.76
CA GLY A 45 -12.90 0.34 -1.59
C GLY A 45 -12.28 -0.37 -0.40
N PHE A 46 -10.98 -0.57 -0.42
CA PHE A 46 -10.28 -1.21 0.70
C PHE A 46 -9.55 -0.17 1.53
N MET A 47 -9.86 -0.12 2.79
CA MET A 47 -9.21 0.82 3.69
C MET A 47 -7.86 0.27 4.13
N PRO A 48 -6.79 1.04 4.01
CA PRO A 48 -5.51 0.59 4.52
C PRO A 48 -5.47 0.64 6.04
N ASP A 49 -4.57 -0.12 6.61
CA ASP A 49 -4.33 -0.05 8.04
C ASP A 49 -3.32 1.03 8.37
N LEU A 50 -2.44 1.34 7.44
CA LEU A 50 -1.40 2.32 7.66
C LEU A 50 -1.10 3.03 6.35
N LEU A 51 -0.88 4.32 6.44
CA LEU A 51 -0.59 5.15 5.28
C LEU A 51 0.77 5.81 5.51
N LEU A 52 1.67 5.63 4.56
CA LEU A 52 3.06 6.13 4.67
C LEU A 52 3.38 7.09 3.55
N GLY A 53 4.27 8.02 3.80
CA GLY A 53 4.82 8.85 2.76
C GLY A 53 4.66 10.32 3.03
N ASP A 54 4.88 11.14 2.00
CA ASP A 54 4.71 12.59 2.12
C ASP A 54 3.38 13.06 1.54
N PHE A 55 2.70 12.21 0.79
CA PHE A 55 1.33 12.43 0.31
C PHE A 55 1.17 13.59 -0.67
N ASP A 56 2.24 14.04 -1.26
CA ASP A 56 2.17 15.15 -2.21
C ASP A 56 1.32 14.81 -3.41
N SER A 57 1.33 13.55 -3.81
CA SER A 57 0.65 13.12 -5.03
C SER A 57 -0.68 12.44 -4.78
N VAL A 58 -1.07 12.30 -3.53
CA VAL A 58 -2.33 11.63 -3.21
C VAL A 58 -3.48 12.59 -3.43
N SER A 59 -4.59 12.09 -3.96
CA SER A 59 -5.76 12.94 -4.17
C SER A 59 -6.33 13.38 -2.82
N ASP A 60 -6.93 14.57 -2.83
CA ASP A 60 -7.55 15.09 -1.62
C ASP A 60 -8.69 14.21 -1.17
N GLU A 61 -9.41 13.65 -2.12
CA GLU A 61 -10.54 12.79 -1.79
C GLU A 61 -10.09 11.55 -1.05
N ALA A 62 -9.02 10.92 -1.53
CA ALA A 62 -8.52 9.72 -0.89
C ALA A 62 -7.98 10.03 0.50
N MET A 63 -7.29 11.16 0.64
CA MET A 63 -6.78 11.55 1.96
C MET A 63 -7.90 11.81 2.94
N HIS A 64 -8.93 12.50 2.49
CA HIS A 64 -10.07 12.78 3.35
C HIS A 64 -10.75 11.49 3.80
N TRP A 65 -10.92 10.59 2.86
CA TRP A 65 -11.52 9.28 3.12
C TRP A 65 -10.74 8.52 4.19
N ALA A 66 -9.41 8.50 4.07
CA ALA A 66 -8.58 7.78 5.03
C ALA A 66 -8.61 8.44 6.40
N LYS A 67 -8.55 9.77 6.43
CA LYS A 67 -8.57 10.49 7.70
C LYS A 67 -9.88 10.30 8.42
N GLU A 68 -10.97 10.29 7.70
CA GLU A 68 -12.28 10.11 8.31
C GLU A 68 -12.43 8.72 8.89
N ALA A 69 -11.76 7.75 8.32
CA ALA A 69 -11.84 6.38 8.82
C ALA A 69 -10.89 6.12 9.98
N GLY A 70 -10.02 7.08 10.29
CA GLY A 70 -9.10 6.89 11.40
C GLY A 70 -7.87 6.09 11.04
N VAL A 71 -7.50 6.07 9.78
CA VAL A 71 -6.30 5.35 9.35
C VAL A 71 -5.07 5.97 10.00
N ILE A 72 -4.16 5.13 10.44
CA ILE A 72 -2.90 5.61 11.00
C ILE A 72 -2.04 6.17 9.87
N ILE A 73 -1.61 7.40 10.02
CA ILE A 73 -0.84 8.08 8.99
C ILE A 73 0.54 8.39 9.53
N GLU A 74 1.56 7.91 8.84
CA GLU A 74 2.95 8.19 9.20
C GLU A 74 3.60 8.95 8.06
N THR A 75 4.01 10.17 8.32
CA THR A 75 4.68 10.96 7.30
C THR A 75 6.17 10.84 7.48
N TYR A 76 6.87 10.81 6.37
CA TYR A 76 8.31 10.75 6.37
C TYR A 76 8.85 11.90 5.55
N PRO A 77 9.90 12.53 6.01
CA PRO A 77 10.54 13.56 5.18
C PRO A 77 11.14 12.92 3.94
N VAL A 78 11.39 13.73 2.95
CA VAL A 78 12.02 13.25 1.74
C VAL A 78 13.34 12.60 2.10
N ARG A 79 13.54 11.39 1.61
CA ARG A 79 14.75 10.64 1.89
C ARG A 79 15.52 10.42 0.60
N LYS A 80 16.81 10.54 0.71
CA LYS A 80 17.62 10.35 -0.47
C LYS A 80 17.86 8.92 -0.81
N ASN A 81 17.83 8.05 0.19
CA ASN A 81 18.28 6.69 0.00
C ASN A 81 17.17 5.67 0.00
N LYS A 82 15.95 6.08 0.27
CA LYS A 82 14.87 5.11 0.35
C LYS A 82 13.65 5.59 -0.40
N THR A 83 13.05 4.67 -1.12
CA THR A 83 11.78 4.92 -1.78
C THR A 83 10.65 4.68 -0.79
N ASP A 84 9.44 5.10 -1.17
CA ASP A 84 8.27 4.82 -0.36
C ASP A 84 8.07 3.34 -0.18
N GLY A 85 8.34 2.56 -1.23
CA GLY A 85 8.20 1.12 -1.12
C GLY A 85 9.15 0.53 -0.11
N GLU A 86 10.39 1.03 -0.09
CA GLU A 86 11.36 0.52 0.88
C GLU A 86 10.96 0.87 2.30
N LEU A 87 10.44 2.08 2.49
CA LEU A 87 9.97 2.47 3.81
C LEU A 87 8.82 1.59 4.28
N ALA A 88 7.91 1.28 3.37
CA ALA A 88 6.79 0.43 3.72
C ALA A 88 7.24 -0.98 4.06
N ILE A 89 8.20 -1.50 3.31
CA ILE A 89 8.74 -2.83 3.58
C ILE A 89 9.42 -2.84 4.96
N ASP A 90 10.23 -1.82 5.24
CA ASP A 90 10.89 -1.73 6.53
C ASP A 90 9.88 -1.70 7.66
N ARG A 91 8.79 -0.96 7.47
CA ARG A 91 7.77 -0.85 8.50
C ARG A 91 7.11 -2.21 8.76
N ALA A 92 6.79 -2.93 7.69
CA ALA A 92 6.16 -4.23 7.84
C ALA A 92 7.09 -5.22 8.53
N LEU A 93 8.36 -5.19 8.16
CA LEU A 93 9.32 -6.09 8.80
C LEU A 93 9.51 -5.74 10.26
N ALA A 94 9.48 -4.45 10.58
CA ALA A 94 9.62 -4.03 11.98
C ALA A 94 8.44 -4.52 12.82
N ASP A 95 7.28 -4.71 12.21
CA ASP A 95 6.11 -5.22 12.91
C ASP A 95 6.09 -6.73 12.99
N GLY A 96 7.11 -7.39 12.46
CA GLY A 96 7.21 -8.84 12.59
C GLY A 96 6.69 -9.63 11.41
N TYR A 97 6.26 -8.96 10.36
CA TYR A 97 5.78 -9.66 9.17
C TYR A 97 6.94 -9.98 8.25
N ASN A 98 7.00 -11.20 7.78
CA ASN A 98 8.06 -11.59 6.86
C ASN A 98 7.52 -12.07 5.52
N ARG A 99 6.24 -11.91 5.27
CA ARG A 99 5.64 -12.21 3.98
C ARG A 99 4.96 -10.97 3.47
N LEU A 100 5.40 -10.50 2.31
CA LEU A 100 4.92 -9.25 1.76
C LEU A 100 4.51 -9.45 0.32
N LYS A 101 3.43 -8.79 -0.08
CA LYS A 101 3.05 -8.68 -1.47
C LYS A 101 3.04 -7.20 -1.83
N ILE A 102 3.69 -6.87 -2.93
CA ILE A 102 3.82 -5.49 -3.37
C ILE A 102 2.96 -5.29 -4.60
N TRP A 103 2.09 -4.30 -4.54
CA TRP A 103 1.17 -3.99 -5.62
C TRP A 103 1.47 -2.59 -6.12
N GLY A 104 1.27 -2.37 -7.42
CA GLY A 104 1.41 -1.03 -7.96
C GLY A 104 2.84 -0.57 -8.07
N THR A 105 3.77 -1.47 -8.29
CA THR A 105 5.13 -1.06 -8.57
C THR A 105 5.14 -0.33 -9.89
N SER A 106 5.83 0.79 -9.93
CA SER A 106 5.83 1.58 -11.13
C SER A 106 6.73 0.96 -12.18
N GLY A 107 6.43 1.27 -13.39
CA GLY A 107 7.30 1.02 -14.48
C GLY A 107 7.11 -0.32 -15.04
N ASP A 108 8.07 -1.08 -14.99
CA ASP A 108 8.28 -2.14 -15.89
C ASP A 108 7.42 -3.35 -15.59
N PRO A 109 6.43 -3.61 -16.39
CA PRO A 109 5.70 -4.85 -16.22
C PRO A 109 6.59 -5.99 -16.62
N ARG A 110 6.72 -6.93 -15.79
CA ARG A 110 7.58 -8.07 -16.05
C ARG A 110 6.70 -9.28 -16.19
N PRO A 111 6.18 -9.51 -17.37
CA PRO A 111 5.22 -10.59 -17.53
C PRO A 111 5.77 -11.95 -17.24
N ASP A 112 7.05 -12.08 -17.30
CA ASP A 112 7.67 -13.36 -17.02
C ASP A 112 7.89 -13.60 -15.55
N GLN A 113 7.45 -12.73 -14.76
CA GLN A 113 7.61 -12.87 -13.31
C GLN A 113 6.53 -13.70 -12.70
#